data_c363571946ff526bf4095b5f587302df
#
_entry.id   c363571946ff526bf4095b5f587302df
#
_cell.length_a   1.000
_cell.length_b   1.000
_cell.length_c   1.000
_cell.angle_alpha   90.00
_cell.angle_beta   90.00
_cell.angle_gamma   90.00
#
_symmetry.space_group_name_H-M   'P 1'
#
loop_
_entity.id
_entity.type
_entity.pdbx_description
1 polymer ?
#
loop_
_entity_poly.entity_id
_entity_poly.type
_entity_poly.pdbx_seq_one_letter_code
_entity_poly.pdbx_strand_id
1 'polypeptide(L)'
;MEGKVNNKFSNLPAGWEVKTVEQIFDFYPTASYSRDKMFDTYNPTAIGYIHYGDIHTKYNLILDVPNAEIPYISEELKKDFEYIKEGDLILSDTSEDYEGVGKCIEILNVGSNKIISGLHTLMLRQKGNDLIDGFKGYLFSGEYVRNSLLRIVTGIKVYSIAKAMLAKVDLPLPSIQEQKEITNILSKIDKAIASVQNSIAAAERLKKSLMQNLLTGKMKPDGTFRTPDEFYIDEKFGKVPTGWEVKRIKDFGEIQTGKTPPTDEPEVFSDKENGFMFITPGDLDVAKYIEETERYVSEKGIRYSYVLPKGSVCEVCIGSTIGKIGITTAKCCSNQQITSVIVNNEHDAEYLYYAMLSRREHFKSVAGINATPQINKSGYSKYRVLCPKDKLEQVSIAKGISSVDKSINEQKQKIKYLKRLKKSLMQNLLTGKIFIHY
;
A
#
# COMPACT_ATOMS: atom_id res chain seq x y z
N MET A 1 29.20 29.38 35.34
CA MET A 1 28.15 28.39 35.50
C MET A 1 28.28 27.40 34.36
N GLU A 2 28.95 26.30 34.62
CA GLU A 2 29.14 25.25 33.65
C GLU A 2 27.77 24.60 33.36
N GLY A 3 27.37 24.66 32.08
CA GLY A 3 26.10 24.11 31.63
C GLY A 3 26.09 22.60 31.87
N LYS A 4 25.05 22.08 32.51
CA LYS A 4 24.74 20.67 32.62
C LYS A 4 24.72 20.10 31.19
N VAL A 5 25.80 19.42 30.77
CA VAL A 5 25.84 18.59 29.58
C VAL A 5 24.70 17.59 29.70
N ASN A 6 23.76 17.70 28.81
CA ASN A 6 22.58 16.83 28.76
C ASN A 6 23.08 15.40 28.64
N ASN A 7 22.79 14.54 29.62
CA ASN A 7 23.20 13.12 29.73
C ASN A 7 22.69 12.22 28.58
N LYS A 8 22.10 12.84 27.55
CA LYS A 8 21.42 12.25 26.39
C LYS A 8 22.38 11.71 25.32
N PHE A 9 23.63 12.22 25.31
CA PHE A 9 24.67 11.88 24.35
C PHE A 9 25.89 11.20 24.98
N SER A 10 25.79 10.77 26.25
CA SER A 10 26.89 10.12 26.97
C SER A 10 27.44 8.85 26.32
N ASN A 11 26.72 8.29 25.36
CA ASN A 11 27.04 7.02 24.67
C ASN A 11 27.27 7.18 23.16
N LEU A 12 27.56 8.40 22.69
CA LEU A 12 27.94 8.55 21.26
C LEU A 12 29.31 7.94 20.99
N PRO A 13 29.53 7.40 19.78
CA PRO A 13 30.82 6.88 19.37
C PRO A 13 31.93 7.93 19.45
N ALA A 14 33.16 7.48 19.69
CA ALA A 14 34.32 8.35 19.58
C ALA A 14 34.41 8.99 18.18
N GLY A 15 34.64 10.30 18.13
CA GLY A 15 34.72 11.05 16.86
C GLY A 15 33.39 11.59 16.34
N TRP A 16 32.25 11.30 17.01
CA TRP A 16 31.01 12.00 16.70
C TRP A 16 30.95 13.35 17.44
N GLU A 17 30.42 14.36 16.74
CA GLU A 17 30.16 15.68 17.30
C GLU A 17 28.65 15.88 17.53
N VAL A 18 28.31 16.85 18.39
CA VAL A 18 26.93 17.27 18.56
C VAL A 18 26.84 18.76 18.28
N LYS A 19 25.99 19.14 17.34
CA LYS A 19 25.71 20.54 17.00
C LYS A 19 24.20 20.77 16.99
N THR A 20 23.76 21.98 17.29
CA THR A 20 22.34 22.34 17.14
C THR A 20 22.00 22.60 15.69
N VAL A 21 20.69 22.50 15.37
CA VAL A 21 20.19 22.81 14.02
C VAL A 21 20.63 24.22 13.59
N GLU A 22 20.55 25.24 14.46
CA GLU A 22 20.96 26.61 14.14
C GLU A 22 22.46 26.76 13.89
N GLN A 23 23.29 25.91 14.45
CA GLN A 23 24.73 25.93 14.19
C GLN A 23 25.06 25.46 12.76
N ILE A 24 24.23 24.54 12.22
CA ILE A 24 24.46 23.90 10.91
C ILE A 24 23.67 24.57 9.80
N PHE A 25 22.45 25.04 10.07
CA PHE A 25 21.52 25.49 9.04
C PHE A 25 21.09 26.96 9.22
N ASP A 26 20.91 27.64 8.08
CA ASP A 26 20.11 28.85 7.97
C ASP A 26 18.68 28.50 7.62
N PHE A 27 17.75 29.29 8.12
CA PHE A 27 16.32 29.18 7.84
C PHE A 27 15.89 30.22 6.84
N TYR A 28 15.28 29.80 5.75
CA TYR A 28 14.80 30.68 4.69
C TYR A 28 13.27 30.88 4.78
N PRO A 29 12.76 32.04 4.37
CA PRO A 29 11.34 32.29 4.27
C PRO A 29 10.68 31.35 3.27
N THR A 30 9.46 30.90 3.59
CA THR A 30 8.64 30.03 2.75
C THR A 30 7.35 30.70 2.35
N ALA A 31 6.82 30.35 1.18
CA ALA A 31 5.58 30.90 0.67
C ALA A 31 4.36 30.30 1.40
N SER A 32 3.24 31.04 1.47
CA SER A 32 2.04 30.61 2.20
C SER A 32 0.83 30.44 1.31
N TYR A 33 1.01 29.94 0.09
CA TYR A 33 -0.07 29.72 -0.87
C TYR A 33 -0.74 28.37 -0.61
N SER A 34 -2.07 28.40 -0.57
CA SER A 34 -2.90 27.21 -0.39
C SER A 34 -3.03 26.43 -1.70
N ARG A 35 -3.58 25.21 -1.61
CA ARG A 35 -3.64 24.25 -2.72
C ARG A 35 -4.45 24.73 -3.93
N ASP A 36 -5.38 25.65 -3.75
CA ASP A 36 -6.16 26.26 -4.83
C ASP A 36 -5.32 27.12 -5.81
N LYS A 37 -4.10 27.52 -5.43
CA LYS A 37 -3.14 28.22 -6.29
C LYS A 37 -2.20 27.27 -7.04
N MET A 38 -2.30 25.97 -6.78
CA MET A 38 -1.43 24.95 -7.35
C MET A 38 -2.08 24.28 -8.56
N PHE A 39 -1.25 23.84 -9.50
CA PHE A 39 -1.65 23.06 -10.67
C PHE A 39 -0.58 22.02 -11.02
N ASP A 40 -0.99 20.94 -11.70
CA ASP A 40 -0.10 19.80 -11.99
C ASP A 40 0.55 19.87 -13.38
N THR A 41 0.09 20.78 -14.25
CA THR A 41 0.59 20.89 -15.61
C THR A 41 1.70 21.93 -15.71
N TYR A 42 2.90 21.50 -16.12
CA TYR A 42 4.00 22.42 -16.38
C TYR A 42 3.66 23.45 -17.48
N ASN A 43 4.07 24.67 -17.26
CA ASN A 43 4.12 25.71 -18.30
C ASN A 43 5.42 26.55 -18.13
N PRO A 44 5.88 27.28 -19.15
CA PRO A 44 7.13 28.04 -19.10
C PRO A 44 7.21 29.13 -18.01
N THR A 45 6.07 29.61 -17.52
CA THR A 45 5.94 30.61 -16.46
C THR A 45 5.56 29.99 -15.11
N ALA A 46 5.76 28.69 -14.95
CA ALA A 46 5.46 27.97 -13.73
C ALA A 46 6.74 27.69 -12.95
N ILE A 47 6.63 27.71 -11.63
CA ILE A 47 7.68 27.28 -10.71
C ILE A 47 7.17 26.14 -9.82
N GLY A 48 8.05 25.20 -9.53
CA GLY A 48 7.73 24.09 -8.63
C GLY A 48 7.42 24.60 -7.23
N TYR A 49 6.48 23.95 -6.56
CA TYR A 49 6.00 24.36 -5.24
C TYR A 49 5.87 23.14 -4.31
N ILE A 50 6.64 23.14 -3.21
CA ILE A 50 6.61 22.05 -2.23
C ILE A 50 5.68 22.44 -1.09
N HIS A 51 4.50 21.82 -1.06
CA HIS A 51 3.49 22.03 -0.04
C HIS A 51 3.61 20.97 1.06
N TYR A 52 3.35 21.32 2.34
CA TYR A 52 3.46 20.39 3.46
C TYR A 52 2.68 19.09 3.27
N GLY A 53 1.48 19.16 2.68
CA GLY A 53 0.65 17.99 2.39
C GLY A 53 1.31 16.99 1.42
N ASP A 54 2.16 17.47 0.50
CA ASP A 54 2.91 16.59 -0.40
C ASP A 54 4.08 15.90 0.33
N ILE A 55 4.70 16.59 1.30
CA ILE A 55 5.69 15.97 2.21
C ILE A 55 5.07 14.82 3.01
N HIS A 56 3.82 14.97 3.44
CA HIS A 56 3.13 13.92 4.19
C HIS A 56 2.72 12.72 3.35
N THR A 57 2.30 12.94 2.10
CA THR A 57 1.56 11.93 1.31
C THR A 57 2.30 11.41 0.08
N LYS A 58 3.17 12.21 -0.55
CA LYS A 58 3.78 11.88 -1.83
C LYS A 58 5.27 11.58 -1.74
N TYR A 59 6.01 12.35 -0.94
CA TYR A 59 7.47 12.33 -1.01
C TYR A 59 8.11 11.38 0.02
N ASN A 60 9.21 10.77 -0.38
CA ASN A 60 10.10 10.01 0.50
C ASN A 60 11.13 10.96 1.16
N LEU A 61 12.00 10.42 2.01
CA LEU A 61 13.03 11.17 2.73
C LEU A 61 13.96 11.99 1.81
N ILE A 62 14.18 11.51 0.59
CA ILE A 62 14.96 12.16 -0.44
C ILE A 62 14.04 12.40 -1.62
N LEU A 63 13.92 13.65 -2.04
CA LEU A 63 13.19 14.06 -3.23
C LEU A 63 14.19 14.24 -4.38
N ASP A 64 14.20 13.29 -5.28
CA ASP A 64 14.98 13.33 -6.52
C ASP A 64 14.16 14.08 -7.59
N VAL A 65 14.51 15.36 -7.80
CA VAL A 65 13.70 16.30 -8.57
C VAL A 65 13.34 15.80 -9.98
N PRO A 66 14.24 15.21 -10.79
CA PRO A 66 13.88 14.70 -12.12
C PRO A 66 12.84 13.58 -12.12
N ASN A 67 12.72 12.85 -11.00
CA ASN A 67 11.83 11.70 -10.86
C ASN A 67 10.62 11.99 -9.96
N ALA A 68 10.41 13.25 -9.56
CA ALA A 68 9.35 13.66 -8.66
C ALA A 68 8.21 14.40 -9.38
N GLU A 69 6.98 14.08 -9.01
CA GLU A 69 5.81 14.86 -9.42
C GLU A 69 5.66 16.06 -8.47
N ILE A 70 6.24 17.19 -8.84
CA ILE A 70 6.19 18.44 -8.10
C ILE A 70 5.09 19.31 -8.72
N PRO A 71 4.06 19.73 -7.95
CA PRO A 71 3.05 20.67 -8.45
C PRO A 71 3.67 22.06 -8.64
N TYR A 72 2.97 22.89 -9.40
CA TYR A 72 3.43 24.20 -9.82
C TYR A 72 2.52 25.31 -9.29
N ILE A 73 3.09 26.52 -9.20
CA ILE A 73 2.37 27.78 -9.06
C ILE A 73 2.83 28.77 -10.14
N SER A 74 2.06 29.85 -10.38
CA SER A 74 2.51 30.93 -11.28
C SER A 74 3.79 31.59 -10.78
N GLU A 75 4.73 31.90 -11.65
CA GLU A 75 5.99 32.58 -11.32
C GLU A 75 5.75 33.95 -10.66
N GLU A 76 4.65 34.62 -10.97
CA GLU A 76 4.24 35.88 -10.34
C GLU A 76 4.09 35.78 -8.81
N LEU A 77 3.77 34.61 -8.32
CA LEU A 77 3.61 34.32 -6.89
C LEU A 77 4.95 34.09 -6.17
N LYS A 78 6.07 34.01 -6.89
CA LYS A 78 7.37 33.74 -6.27
C LYS A 78 7.80 34.86 -5.30
N LYS A 79 7.52 36.12 -5.64
CA LYS A 79 8.00 37.29 -4.87
C LYS A 79 9.51 37.19 -4.57
N ASP A 80 9.91 37.50 -3.34
CA ASP A 80 11.31 37.46 -2.87
C ASP A 80 11.70 36.11 -2.23
N PHE A 81 10.91 35.03 -2.41
CA PHE A 81 11.28 33.73 -1.87
C PHE A 81 12.48 33.13 -2.59
N GLU A 82 13.38 32.53 -1.83
CA GLU A 82 14.56 31.87 -2.37
C GLU A 82 14.17 30.58 -3.10
N TYR A 83 14.87 30.30 -4.22
CA TYR A 83 14.78 28.99 -4.85
C TYR A 83 15.50 27.93 -4.02
N ILE A 84 14.90 26.75 -3.97
CA ILE A 84 15.50 25.56 -3.37
C ILE A 84 16.80 25.22 -4.12
N LYS A 85 17.82 24.85 -3.38
CA LYS A 85 19.12 24.40 -3.88
C LYS A 85 19.37 22.95 -3.53
N GLU A 86 20.42 22.40 -4.15
CA GLU A 86 20.89 21.05 -3.87
C GLU A 86 21.16 20.88 -2.37
N GLY A 87 20.67 19.79 -1.80
CA GLY A 87 20.85 19.45 -0.39
C GLY A 87 20.03 20.27 0.60
N ASP A 88 19.13 21.17 0.18
CA ASP A 88 18.19 21.83 1.08
C ASP A 88 17.26 20.82 1.74
N LEU A 89 16.97 21.04 3.02
CA LEU A 89 15.93 20.31 3.75
C LEU A 89 14.64 21.12 3.80
N ILE A 90 13.53 20.48 3.47
CA ILE A 90 12.20 21.04 3.63
C ILE A 90 11.45 20.20 4.69
N LEU A 91 11.08 20.85 5.77
CA LEU A 91 10.43 20.21 6.92
C LEU A 91 9.01 20.73 7.05
N SER A 92 8.03 19.83 7.20
CA SER A 92 6.66 20.22 7.53
C SER A 92 6.58 20.71 8.97
N ASP A 93 6.24 21.97 9.19
CA ASP A 93 6.08 22.55 10.52
C ASP A 93 4.73 22.24 11.16
N THR A 94 3.77 21.73 10.38
CA THR A 94 2.38 21.50 10.80
C THR A 94 1.87 20.15 10.32
N SER A 95 1.04 19.48 11.13
CA SER A 95 0.31 18.27 10.76
C SER A 95 -0.96 18.10 11.59
N GLU A 96 -1.98 17.47 11.03
CA GLU A 96 -3.15 16.98 11.78
C GLU A 96 -2.82 15.70 12.57
N ASP A 97 -1.76 15.01 12.21
CA ASP A 97 -1.26 13.80 12.84
C ASP A 97 0.03 14.12 13.64
N TYR A 98 0.04 13.75 14.94
CA TYR A 98 1.20 13.94 15.81
C TYR A 98 2.47 13.26 15.28
N GLU A 99 2.33 12.07 14.70
CA GLU A 99 3.44 11.33 14.09
C GLU A 99 3.93 11.99 12.79
N GLY A 100 3.10 12.79 12.14
CA GLY A 100 3.41 13.43 10.87
C GLY A 100 4.20 14.73 10.99
N VAL A 101 3.99 15.51 12.06
CA VAL A 101 4.63 16.82 12.22
C VAL A 101 6.16 16.68 12.26
N GLY A 102 6.88 17.61 11.62
CA GLY A 102 8.33 17.57 11.51
C GLY A 102 8.88 16.51 10.54
N LYS A 103 8.02 15.89 9.70
CA LYS A 103 8.51 15.14 8.54
C LYS A 103 9.34 16.06 7.65
N CYS A 104 10.48 15.56 7.17
CA CYS A 104 11.34 16.30 6.27
C CYS A 104 11.66 15.52 4.99
N ILE A 105 12.03 16.28 3.98
CA ILE A 105 12.61 15.78 2.73
C ILE A 105 13.90 16.52 2.46
N GLU A 106 14.91 15.84 1.97
CA GLU A 106 16.11 16.40 1.41
C GLU A 106 16.01 16.47 -0.11
N ILE A 107 16.31 17.61 -0.69
CA ILE A 107 16.13 17.85 -2.12
C ILE A 107 17.43 17.57 -2.85
N LEU A 108 17.41 16.68 -3.83
CA LEU A 108 18.56 16.32 -4.65
C LEU A 108 18.27 16.47 -6.15
N ASN A 109 19.33 16.61 -6.92
CA ASN A 109 19.30 16.73 -8.39
C ASN A 109 18.41 17.88 -8.88
N VAL A 110 18.47 19.01 -8.19
CA VAL A 110 17.67 20.21 -8.52
C VAL A 110 17.96 20.71 -9.94
N GLY A 111 19.21 20.69 -10.37
CA GLY A 111 19.63 21.16 -11.68
C GLY A 111 19.20 22.63 -11.93
N SER A 112 18.58 22.87 -13.09
CA SER A 112 18.03 24.18 -13.45
C SER A 112 16.58 24.41 -13.05
N ASN A 113 15.97 23.48 -12.30
CA ASN A 113 14.57 23.59 -11.90
C ASN A 113 14.37 24.73 -10.89
N LYS A 114 13.38 25.56 -11.15
CA LYS A 114 12.96 26.63 -10.27
C LYS A 114 11.89 26.08 -9.31
N ILE A 115 12.21 25.92 -8.04
CA ILE A 115 11.31 25.35 -7.03
C ILE A 115 11.39 26.23 -5.79
N ILE A 116 10.26 26.49 -5.12
CA ILE A 116 10.21 27.17 -3.82
C ILE A 116 9.51 26.31 -2.76
N SER A 117 9.85 26.57 -1.51
CA SER A 117 9.22 25.96 -0.34
C SER A 117 7.93 26.68 0.01
N GLY A 118 6.87 25.95 0.32
CA GLY A 118 5.51 26.40 0.38
C GLY A 118 4.87 26.44 1.76
N LEU A 119 3.56 26.48 1.77
CA LEU A 119 2.73 26.60 2.96
C LEU A 119 3.07 25.50 4.01
N HIS A 120 3.17 25.93 5.27
CA HIS A 120 3.46 25.06 6.42
C HIS A 120 4.73 24.23 6.26
N THR A 121 5.78 24.88 5.73
CA THR A 121 7.10 24.29 5.63
C THR A 121 8.16 25.20 6.26
N LEU A 122 9.26 24.59 6.71
CA LEU A 122 10.49 25.27 7.09
C LEU A 122 11.58 24.82 6.11
N MET A 123 12.21 25.79 5.46
CA MET A 123 13.34 25.54 4.53
C MET A 123 14.66 25.80 5.26
N LEU A 124 15.50 24.77 5.30
CA LEU A 124 16.80 24.78 5.97
C LEU A 124 17.90 24.56 4.94
N ARG A 125 18.85 25.47 4.88
CA ARG A 125 20.05 25.39 4.04
C ARG A 125 21.30 25.32 4.89
N GLN A 126 22.16 24.38 4.60
CA GLN A 126 23.41 24.20 5.35
C GLN A 126 24.37 25.38 5.16
N LYS A 127 25.02 25.83 6.25
CA LYS A 127 26.00 26.93 6.27
C LYS A 127 27.39 26.51 5.79
N GLY A 128 27.82 25.34 6.20
CA GLY A 128 29.14 24.79 5.96
C GLY A 128 29.11 23.43 5.29
N ASN A 129 30.02 22.55 5.65
CA ASN A 129 30.17 21.20 5.05
C ASN A 129 30.12 20.11 6.13
N ASP A 130 29.40 20.32 7.22
CA ASP A 130 29.27 19.33 8.32
C ASP A 130 28.48 18.08 7.92
N LEU A 131 27.62 18.20 6.92
CA LEU A 131 26.75 17.12 6.44
C LEU A 131 26.89 16.99 4.92
N ILE A 132 26.90 15.76 4.43
CA ILE A 132 26.88 15.48 3.00
C ILE A 132 25.45 15.44 2.46
N ASP A 133 25.30 15.69 1.16
CA ASP A 133 24.03 15.55 0.48
C ASP A 133 23.62 14.08 0.43
N GLY A 134 22.31 13.82 0.64
CA GLY A 134 21.72 12.49 0.78
C GLY A 134 21.74 11.92 2.19
N PHE A 135 22.50 12.51 3.14
CA PHE A 135 22.54 12.07 4.53
C PHE A 135 21.52 12.79 5.42
N LYS A 136 21.25 14.06 5.15
CA LYS A 136 20.43 14.94 6.01
C LYS A 136 18.99 14.41 6.19
N GLY A 137 18.39 13.91 5.10
CA GLY A 137 17.05 13.29 5.14
C GLY A 137 17.01 12.08 6.09
N TYR A 138 18.03 11.23 6.06
CA TYR A 138 18.13 10.09 6.98
C TYR A 138 18.36 10.55 8.41
N LEU A 139 19.25 11.52 8.63
CA LEU A 139 19.55 12.04 9.98
C LEU A 139 18.29 12.58 10.66
N PHE A 140 17.51 13.44 9.97
CA PHE A 140 16.29 14.03 10.53
C PHE A 140 15.16 13.02 10.74
N SER A 141 15.17 11.93 9.99
CA SER A 141 14.20 10.83 10.13
C SER A 141 14.68 9.73 11.07
N GLY A 142 15.94 9.78 11.52
CA GLY A 142 16.50 8.87 12.52
C GLY A 142 15.76 9.01 13.85
N GLU A 143 15.59 7.90 14.56
CA GLU A 143 14.80 7.81 15.79
C GLU A 143 15.20 8.88 16.81
N TYR A 144 16.48 9.14 16.94
CA TYR A 144 17.02 10.10 17.90
C TYR A 144 16.54 11.53 17.61
N VAL A 145 16.77 12.03 16.39
CA VAL A 145 16.36 13.38 15.98
C VAL A 145 14.82 13.45 15.95
N ARG A 146 14.18 12.43 15.41
CA ARG A 146 12.72 12.34 15.35
C ARG A 146 12.05 12.47 16.73
N ASN A 147 12.55 11.73 17.72
CA ASN A 147 12.06 11.83 19.09
C ASN A 147 12.31 13.21 19.71
N SER A 148 13.41 13.87 19.34
CA SER A 148 13.69 15.24 19.78
C SER A 148 12.72 16.25 19.15
N LEU A 149 12.37 16.09 17.88
CA LEU A 149 11.35 16.88 17.21
C LEU A 149 9.97 16.69 17.85
N LEU A 150 9.55 15.46 18.11
CA LEU A 150 8.25 15.18 18.72
C LEU A 150 8.09 15.76 20.13
N ARG A 151 9.18 15.94 20.89
CA ARG A 151 9.14 16.56 22.23
C ARG A 151 8.90 18.06 22.21
N ILE A 152 9.16 18.74 21.11
CA ILE A 152 8.96 20.19 20.96
C ILE A 152 7.67 20.54 20.22
N VAL A 153 6.87 19.52 19.86
CA VAL A 153 5.56 19.69 19.23
C VAL A 153 4.58 20.35 20.19
N THR A 154 3.81 21.27 19.67
CA THR A 154 2.70 21.95 20.37
C THR A 154 1.40 21.80 19.58
N GLY A 155 0.26 21.96 20.26
CA GLY A 155 -1.07 21.83 19.65
C GLY A 155 -1.86 20.63 20.15
N ILE A 156 -3.17 20.60 19.87
CA ILE A 156 -4.10 19.53 20.32
C ILE A 156 -4.80 18.89 19.11
N LYS A 157 -5.31 19.68 18.16
CA LYS A 157 -5.96 19.19 16.92
C LYS A 157 -5.05 19.33 15.71
N VAL A 158 -4.27 20.39 15.69
CA VAL A 158 -3.24 20.64 14.70
C VAL A 158 -1.94 20.78 15.46
N TYR A 159 -0.99 19.94 15.11
CA TYR A 159 0.34 19.87 15.74
C TYR A 159 1.32 20.75 14.98
N SER A 160 2.18 21.47 15.68
CA SER A 160 3.17 22.34 15.04
C SER A 160 4.52 22.35 15.74
N ILE A 161 5.56 22.69 14.99
CA ILE A 161 6.93 22.91 15.49
C ILE A 161 7.33 24.35 15.22
N ALA A 162 7.58 25.11 16.29
CA ALA A 162 8.07 26.47 16.18
C ALA A 162 9.54 26.48 15.71
N LYS A 163 9.90 27.36 14.76
CA LYS A 163 11.26 27.55 14.25
C LYS A 163 12.29 27.72 15.39
N ALA A 164 11.99 28.53 16.41
CA ALA A 164 12.89 28.78 17.52
C ALA A 164 13.16 27.52 18.38
N MET A 165 12.22 26.59 18.43
CA MET A 165 12.41 25.32 19.15
C MET A 165 13.19 24.33 18.29
N LEU A 166 12.90 24.26 16.98
CA LEU A 166 13.66 23.46 16.03
C LEU A 166 15.15 23.86 16.01
N ALA A 167 15.44 25.16 16.01
CA ALA A 167 16.80 25.71 16.00
C ALA A 167 17.71 25.11 17.11
N LYS A 168 17.12 24.77 18.25
CA LYS A 168 17.82 24.23 19.43
C LYS A 168 17.90 22.70 19.49
N VAL A 169 17.38 22.01 18.49
CA VAL A 169 17.47 20.55 18.46
C VAL A 169 18.90 20.12 18.17
N ASP A 170 19.40 19.22 19.00
CA ASP A 170 20.74 18.64 18.87
C ASP A 170 20.76 17.57 17.77
N LEU A 171 21.81 17.61 16.94
CA LEU A 171 22.07 16.66 15.88
C LEU A 171 23.37 15.91 16.15
N PRO A 172 23.37 14.58 16.26
CA PRO A 172 24.58 13.79 16.35
C PRO A 172 25.20 13.66 14.96
N LEU A 173 26.48 14.01 14.84
CA LEU A 173 27.19 14.09 13.57
C LEU A 173 28.31 13.07 13.51
N PRO A 174 28.16 12.00 12.69
CA PRO A 174 29.28 11.13 12.34
C PRO A 174 30.37 11.87 11.53
N SER A 175 31.53 11.28 11.41
CA SER A 175 32.53 11.75 10.45
C SER A 175 31.96 11.76 9.02
N ILE A 176 32.47 12.64 8.16
CA ILE A 176 32.06 12.73 6.75
C ILE A 176 32.17 11.37 6.02
N GLN A 177 33.23 10.60 6.34
CA GLN A 177 33.40 9.27 5.76
C GLN A 177 32.29 8.32 6.20
N GLU A 178 31.96 8.34 7.48
CA GLU A 178 30.89 7.48 8.04
C GLU A 178 29.51 7.90 7.51
N GLN A 179 29.24 9.21 7.35
CA GLN A 179 28.03 9.70 6.68
C GLN A 179 27.89 9.12 5.26
N LYS A 180 28.99 9.07 4.47
CA LYS A 180 29.01 8.49 3.13
C LYS A 180 28.61 7.01 3.14
N GLU A 181 29.20 6.24 4.06
CA GLU A 181 28.91 4.81 4.16
C GLU A 181 27.47 4.55 4.62
N ILE A 182 26.99 5.28 5.62
CA ILE A 182 25.60 5.21 6.07
C ILE A 182 24.64 5.51 4.92
N THR A 183 24.90 6.61 4.20
CA THR A 183 24.07 7.01 3.04
C THR A 183 24.09 5.95 1.96
N ASN A 184 25.27 5.39 1.64
CA ASN A 184 25.41 4.33 0.65
C ASN A 184 24.59 3.08 1.02
N ILE A 185 24.64 2.65 2.29
CA ILE A 185 23.87 1.50 2.78
C ILE A 185 22.36 1.77 2.69
N LEU A 186 21.90 2.88 3.25
CA LEU A 186 20.47 3.20 3.32
C LEU A 186 19.87 3.50 1.95
N SER A 187 20.57 4.20 1.08
CA SER A 187 20.11 4.48 -0.29
C SER A 187 20.02 3.21 -1.16
N LYS A 188 20.91 2.23 -0.98
CA LYS A 188 20.78 0.93 -1.65
C LYS A 188 19.50 0.21 -1.26
N ILE A 189 19.08 0.30 0.02
CA ILE A 189 17.83 -0.31 0.48
C ILE A 189 16.64 0.45 -0.10
N ASP A 190 16.68 1.79 -0.14
CA ASP A 190 15.60 2.58 -0.75
C ASP A 190 15.44 2.27 -2.25
N LYS A 191 16.55 2.16 -2.98
CA LYS A 191 16.54 1.72 -4.38
C LYS A 191 15.97 0.31 -4.54
N ALA A 192 16.30 -0.61 -3.63
CA ALA A 192 15.74 -1.96 -3.65
C ALA A 192 14.22 -1.95 -3.38
N ILE A 193 13.73 -1.15 -2.42
CA ILE A 193 12.30 -0.98 -2.15
C ILE A 193 11.59 -0.42 -3.38
N ALA A 194 12.10 0.65 -3.98
CA ALA A 194 11.52 1.28 -5.17
C ALA A 194 11.48 0.30 -6.37
N SER A 195 12.55 -0.47 -6.60
CA SER A 195 12.61 -1.50 -7.64
C SER A 195 11.53 -2.57 -7.45
N VAL A 196 11.33 -3.05 -6.21
CA VAL A 196 10.30 -4.05 -5.92
C VAL A 196 8.89 -3.45 -6.07
N GLN A 197 8.67 -2.20 -5.67
CA GLN A 197 7.40 -1.49 -5.88
C GLN A 197 7.05 -1.37 -7.37
N ASN A 198 8.01 -0.99 -8.21
CA ASN A 198 7.84 -0.93 -9.67
C ASN A 198 7.52 -2.31 -10.27
N SER A 199 8.17 -3.36 -9.76
CA SER A 199 7.89 -4.74 -10.18
C SER A 199 6.47 -5.17 -9.80
N ILE A 200 5.98 -4.81 -8.61
CA ILE A 200 4.59 -5.07 -8.18
C ILE A 200 3.62 -4.36 -9.12
N ALA A 201 3.83 -3.07 -9.39
CA ALA A 201 2.96 -2.30 -10.29
C ALA A 201 2.92 -2.89 -11.70
N ALA A 202 4.06 -3.37 -12.23
CA ALA A 202 4.12 -4.06 -13.51
C ALA A 202 3.35 -5.40 -13.49
N ALA A 203 3.52 -6.19 -12.42
CA ALA A 203 2.83 -7.47 -12.24
C ALA A 203 1.30 -7.28 -12.08
N GLU A 204 0.85 -6.24 -11.39
CA GLU A 204 -0.58 -5.90 -11.25
C GLU A 204 -1.19 -5.51 -12.60
N ARG A 205 -0.47 -4.74 -13.43
CA ARG A 205 -0.89 -4.44 -14.82
C ARG A 205 -0.96 -5.72 -15.67
N LEU A 206 0.04 -6.59 -15.56
CA LEU A 206 0.03 -7.89 -16.25
C LEU A 206 -1.15 -8.73 -15.81
N LYS A 207 -1.41 -8.88 -14.52
CA LYS A 207 -2.57 -9.60 -13.98
C LYS A 207 -3.87 -9.07 -14.58
N LYS A 208 -4.06 -7.75 -14.57
CA LYS A 208 -5.26 -7.12 -15.16
C LYS A 208 -5.42 -7.48 -16.63
N SER A 209 -4.34 -7.41 -17.41
CA SER A 209 -4.34 -7.79 -18.84
C SER A 209 -4.66 -9.27 -19.05
N LEU A 210 -4.02 -10.15 -18.26
CA LEU A 210 -4.32 -11.60 -18.33
C LEU A 210 -5.77 -11.90 -17.99
N MET A 211 -6.32 -11.32 -16.92
CA MET A 211 -7.72 -11.49 -16.58
C MET A 211 -8.66 -11.02 -17.69
N GLN A 212 -8.37 -9.86 -18.30
CA GLN A 212 -9.18 -9.34 -19.40
C GLN A 212 -9.14 -10.22 -20.66
N ASN A 213 -8.00 -10.82 -20.96
CA ASN A 213 -7.84 -11.59 -22.21
C ASN A 213 -8.15 -13.08 -22.04
N LEU A 214 -7.71 -13.70 -20.94
CA LEU A 214 -7.92 -15.12 -20.68
C LEU A 214 -9.38 -15.42 -20.27
N LEU A 215 -9.97 -14.63 -19.37
CA LEU A 215 -11.33 -14.89 -18.86
C LEU A 215 -12.44 -14.46 -19.83
N THR A 216 -12.10 -13.72 -20.88
CA THR A 216 -13.00 -13.44 -22.02
C THR A 216 -12.73 -14.36 -23.20
N GLY A 217 -11.70 -15.20 -23.07
CA GLY A 217 -11.27 -16.11 -24.13
C GLY A 217 -10.69 -15.44 -25.37
N LYS A 218 -10.31 -14.14 -25.29
CA LYS A 218 -9.58 -13.47 -26.40
C LYS A 218 -8.21 -14.08 -26.61
N MET A 219 -7.57 -14.51 -25.54
CA MET A 219 -6.26 -15.16 -25.54
C MET A 219 -6.40 -16.60 -25.03
N LYS A 220 -5.70 -17.53 -25.65
CA LYS A 220 -5.56 -18.92 -25.20
C LYS A 220 -4.53 -19.01 -24.06
N PRO A 221 -4.52 -20.10 -23.26
CA PRO A 221 -3.53 -20.30 -22.20
C PRO A 221 -2.07 -20.29 -22.65
N ASP A 222 -1.80 -20.61 -23.92
CA ASP A 222 -0.46 -20.58 -24.52
C ASP A 222 0.01 -19.17 -24.91
N GLY A 223 -0.83 -18.14 -24.72
CA GLY A 223 -0.54 -16.75 -25.02
C GLY A 223 -0.92 -16.31 -26.43
N THR A 224 -1.41 -17.20 -27.29
CA THR A 224 -1.89 -16.83 -28.65
C THR A 224 -3.28 -16.22 -28.58
N PHE A 225 -3.55 -15.25 -29.45
CA PHE A 225 -4.90 -14.68 -29.58
C PHE A 225 -5.76 -15.50 -30.50
N ARG A 226 -7.06 -15.65 -30.16
CA ARG A 226 -8.05 -16.28 -31.03
C ARG A 226 -8.38 -15.37 -32.20
N THR A 227 -8.57 -15.97 -33.37
CA THR A 227 -9.02 -15.29 -34.59
C THR A 227 -10.54 -15.06 -34.57
N PRO A 228 -11.08 -14.11 -35.35
CA PRO A 228 -12.51 -13.78 -35.33
C PRO A 228 -13.45 -14.97 -35.61
N ASP A 229 -13.03 -15.94 -36.38
CA ASP A 229 -13.77 -17.17 -36.73
C ASP A 229 -13.82 -18.19 -35.58
N GLU A 230 -12.99 -18.05 -34.57
CA GLU A 230 -13.02 -18.88 -33.36
C GLU A 230 -14.07 -18.39 -32.32
N PHE A 231 -14.98 -17.48 -32.70
CA PHE A 231 -16.03 -16.97 -31.83
C PHE A 231 -17.42 -17.16 -32.43
N TYR A 232 -18.41 -17.38 -31.56
CA TYR A 232 -19.83 -17.20 -31.89
C TYR A 232 -20.39 -15.99 -31.12
N ILE A 233 -21.58 -15.52 -31.48
CA ILE A 233 -22.24 -14.39 -30.84
C ILE A 233 -23.31 -14.91 -29.88
N ASP A 234 -23.16 -14.55 -28.61
CA ASP A 234 -24.19 -14.65 -27.55
C ASP A 234 -24.89 -13.30 -27.38
N GLU A 235 -26.21 -13.32 -27.21
CA GLU A 235 -27.01 -12.09 -27.12
C GLU A 235 -26.61 -11.18 -25.93
N LYS A 236 -26.13 -11.79 -24.84
CA LYS A 236 -25.81 -11.06 -23.58
C LYS A 236 -24.32 -10.84 -23.36
N PHE A 237 -23.49 -11.75 -23.84
CA PHE A 237 -22.04 -11.72 -23.63
C PHE A 237 -21.25 -11.26 -24.86
N GLY A 238 -21.93 -11.08 -26.01
CA GLY A 238 -21.28 -10.73 -27.26
C GLY A 238 -20.44 -11.89 -27.80
N LYS A 239 -19.18 -11.65 -28.15
CA LYS A 239 -18.27 -12.68 -28.69
C LYS A 239 -17.87 -13.69 -27.59
N VAL A 240 -18.22 -14.96 -27.82
CA VAL A 240 -17.87 -16.10 -26.95
C VAL A 240 -17.03 -17.07 -27.74
N PRO A 241 -15.89 -17.57 -27.23
CA PRO A 241 -15.06 -18.53 -27.96
C PRO A 241 -15.81 -19.83 -28.30
N THR A 242 -15.56 -20.37 -29.46
CA THR A 242 -16.00 -21.73 -29.82
C THR A 242 -15.37 -22.72 -28.83
N GLY A 243 -16.19 -23.61 -28.25
CA GLY A 243 -15.74 -24.48 -27.14
C GLY A 243 -15.95 -23.92 -25.74
N TRP A 244 -16.40 -22.66 -25.64
CA TRP A 244 -16.86 -22.06 -24.36
C TRP A 244 -18.38 -21.97 -24.32
N GLU A 245 -18.90 -21.71 -23.13
CA GLU A 245 -20.34 -21.51 -22.89
C GLU A 245 -20.59 -20.40 -21.89
N VAL A 246 -21.79 -19.82 -21.90
CA VAL A 246 -22.31 -18.91 -20.89
C VAL A 246 -22.98 -19.74 -19.80
N LYS A 247 -22.27 -19.95 -18.70
CA LYS A 247 -22.66 -20.87 -17.63
C LYS A 247 -23.25 -20.15 -16.42
N ARG A 248 -24.31 -20.69 -15.81
CA ARG A 248 -24.86 -20.16 -14.55
C ARG A 248 -24.03 -20.67 -13.39
N ILE A 249 -23.94 -19.88 -12.30
CA ILE A 249 -23.16 -20.27 -11.13
C ILE A 249 -23.64 -21.61 -10.54
N LYS A 250 -24.94 -21.89 -10.55
CA LYS A 250 -25.48 -23.18 -10.09
C LYS A 250 -24.95 -24.39 -10.87
N ASP A 251 -24.48 -24.18 -12.10
CA ASP A 251 -24.00 -25.27 -12.96
C ASP A 251 -22.54 -25.63 -12.65
N PHE A 252 -21.85 -24.84 -11.80
CA PHE A 252 -20.49 -25.14 -11.28
C PHE A 252 -20.50 -26.05 -10.05
N GLY A 253 -21.63 -26.19 -9.36
CA GLY A 253 -21.72 -27.01 -8.17
C GLY A 253 -22.90 -26.69 -7.29
N GLU A 254 -22.87 -27.20 -6.07
CA GLU A 254 -23.90 -26.97 -5.07
C GLU A 254 -23.77 -25.57 -4.45
N ILE A 255 -24.88 -24.83 -4.35
CA ILE A 255 -24.91 -23.49 -3.78
C ILE A 255 -25.43 -23.54 -2.36
N GLN A 256 -24.65 -23.01 -1.43
CA GLN A 256 -25.00 -22.89 -0.01
C GLN A 256 -24.89 -21.45 0.45
N THR A 257 -25.96 -20.92 1.07
CA THR A 257 -25.89 -19.66 1.81
C THR A 257 -25.55 -19.96 3.26
N GLY A 258 -24.60 -19.26 3.82
CA GLY A 258 -24.17 -19.47 5.20
C GLY A 258 -25.26 -19.21 6.24
N LYS A 259 -25.02 -19.65 7.45
CA LYS A 259 -25.91 -19.47 8.59
C LYS A 259 -25.09 -19.25 9.85
N THR A 260 -25.40 -18.19 10.59
CA THR A 260 -24.74 -17.90 11.87
C THR A 260 -25.35 -18.82 12.96
N PRO A 261 -24.50 -19.53 13.71
CA PRO A 261 -24.93 -20.27 14.88
C PRO A 261 -25.52 -19.35 15.95
N PRO A 262 -26.37 -19.86 16.87
CA PRO A 262 -26.88 -19.08 18.01
C PRO A 262 -25.73 -18.52 18.85
N THR A 263 -25.73 -17.21 19.10
CA THR A 263 -24.65 -16.55 19.84
C THR A 263 -24.80 -16.61 21.36
N ASP A 264 -26.00 -16.91 21.81
CA ASP A 264 -26.41 -17.07 23.22
C ASP A 264 -26.24 -18.50 23.72
N GLU A 265 -25.96 -19.46 22.84
CA GLU A 265 -25.77 -20.85 23.21
C GLU A 265 -24.28 -21.12 23.59
N PRO A 266 -24.02 -21.68 24.80
CA PRO A 266 -22.68 -22.00 25.25
C PRO A 266 -21.97 -22.98 24.32
N GLU A 267 -20.62 -22.85 24.23
CA GLU A 267 -19.73 -23.78 23.51
C GLU A 267 -19.93 -23.84 21.99
N VAL A 268 -20.69 -22.92 21.42
CA VAL A 268 -20.88 -22.84 19.94
C VAL A 268 -19.64 -22.26 19.24
N PHE A 269 -19.03 -21.26 19.84
CA PHE A 269 -17.77 -20.69 19.35
C PHE A 269 -16.57 -21.34 20.03
N SER A 270 -15.42 -21.29 19.37
CA SER A 270 -14.17 -21.91 19.80
C SER A 270 -13.00 -20.99 19.50
N ASP A 271 -11.83 -21.36 19.97
CA ASP A 271 -10.54 -20.79 19.55
C ASP A 271 -10.08 -21.38 18.21
N LYS A 272 -8.99 -20.81 17.69
CA LYS A 272 -8.38 -21.25 16.42
C LYS A 272 -7.87 -22.70 16.46
N GLU A 273 -7.39 -23.16 17.59
CA GLU A 273 -6.72 -24.45 17.74
C GLU A 273 -7.71 -25.62 17.71
N ASN A 274 -8.91 -25.39 18.25
CA ASN A 274 -9.93 -26.43 18.46
C ASN A 274 -11.18 -26.23 17.58
N GLY A 275 -11.21 -25.18 16.75
CA GLY A 275 -12.39 -24.80 16.00
C GLY A 275 -12.25 -24.92 14.49
N PHE A 276 -13.41 -24.86 13.83
CA PHE A 276 -13.53 -24.70 12.39
C PHE A 276 -13.65 -23.22 12.04
N MET A 277 -13.03 -22.77 10.95
CA MET A 277 -13.15 -21.40 10.45
C MET A 277 -14.62 -21.02 10.26
N PHE A 278 -15.02 -19.86 10.81
CA PHE A 278 -16.31 -19.22 10.60
C PHE A 278 -16.12 -17.96 9.78
N ILE A 279 -16.38 -18.07 8.47
CA ILE A 279 -16.09 -17.03 7.51
C ILE A 279 -17.15 -15.91 7.61
N THR A 280 -16.66 -14.68 7.70
CA THR A 280 -17.44 -13.44 7.66
C THR A 280 -16.96 -12.55 6.51
N PRO A 281 -17.69 -11.49 6.13
CA PRO A 281 -17.22 -10.56 5.08
C PRO A 281 -15.86 -9.91 5.33
N GLY A 282 -15.41 -9.84 6.59
CA GLY A 282 -14.09 -9.33 6.97
C GLY A 282 -12.94 -10.23 6.52
N ASP A 283 -13.19 -11.53 6.47
CA ASP A 283 -12.20 -12.55 6.14
C ASP A 283 -11.98 -12.71 4.62
N LEU A 284 -12.87 -12.16 3.79
CA LEU A 284 -12.79 -12.24 2.33
C LEU A 284 -12.04 -11.05 1.73
N ASP A 285 -11.38 -11.25 0.58
CA ASP A 285 -10.48 -10.32 -0.11
C ASP A 285 -9.17 -10.00 0.64
N VAL A 286 -8.89 -10.63 1.77
CA VAL A 286 -7.58 -10.52 2.43
C VAL A 286 -6.52 -11.24 1.60
N ALA A 287 -6.84 -12.45 1.15
CA ALA A 287 -6.08 -13.24 0.19
C ALA A 287 -7.05 -14.08 -0.67
N LYS A 288 -6.55 -14.71 -1.76
CA LYS A 288 -7.34 -15.64 -2.57
C LYS A 288 -7.82 -16.84 -1.74
N TYR A 289 -6.92 -17.41 -0.95
CA TYR A 289 -7.22 -18.55 -0.08
C TYR A 289 -7.50 -18.08 1.33
N ILE A 290 -8.58 -18.59 1.93
CA ILE A 290 -8.96 -18.32 3.30
C ILE A 290 -8.24 -19.34 4.19
N GLU A 291 -7.12 -18.95 4.78
CA GLU A 291 -6.28 -19.80 5.62
C GLU A 291 -6.60 -19.66 7.10
N GLU A 292 -7.18 -18.51 7.49
CA GLU A 292 -7.62 -18.22 8.86
C GLU A 292 -8.76 -17.22 8.84
N THR A 293 -9.50 -17.16 9.93
CA THR A 293 -10.64 -16.25 10.12
C THR A 293 -10.54 -15.59 11.49
N GLU A 294 -11.24 -14.46 11.67
CA GLU A 294 -11.32 -13.80 12.97
C GLU A 294 -12.05 -14.66 14.02
N ARG A 295 -13.01 -15.47 13.58
CA ARG A 295 -13.86 -16.30 14.45
C ARG A 295 -13.81 -17.76 14.05
N TYR A 296 -13.99 -18.62 15.07
CA TYR A 296 -14.03 -20.07 14.90
C TYR A 296 -15.27 -20.63 15.60
N VAL A 297 -15.79 -21.74 15.11
CA VAL A 297 -16.90 -22.48 15.71
C VAL A 297 -16.46 -23.87 16.14
N SER A 298 -17.02 -24.38 17.23
CA SER A 298 -16.76 -25.72 17.74
C SER A 298 -17.41 -26.81 16.87
N GLU A 299 -17.21 -28.09 17.20
CA GLU A 299 -17.96 -29.22 16.65
C GLU A 299 -19.48 -29.07 16.87
N LYS A 300 -19.92 -28.47 18.00
CA LYS A 300 -21.30 -28.16 18.25
C LYS A 300 -21.78 -27.03 17.34
N GLY A 301 -20.99 -25.96 17.23
CA GLY A 301 -21.33 -24.79 16.44
C GLY A 301 -21.45 -25.06 14.94
N ILE A 302 -20.57 -25.88 14.36
CA ILE A 302 -20.59 -26.13 12.91
C ILE A 302 -21.87 -26.88 12.48
N ARG A 303 -22.53 -27.62 13.40
CA ARG A 303 -23.80 -28.33 13.11
C ARG A 303 -24.97 -27.38 12.91
N TYR A 304 -24.88 -26.14 13.39
CA TYR A 304 -25.89 -25.11 13.15
C TYR A 304 -25.78 -24.43 11.81
N SER A 305 -24.64 -24.63 11.12
CA SER A 305 -24.30 -24.00 9.84
C SER A 305 -24.20 -25.03 8.72
N TYR A 306 -24.19 -24.53 7.47
CA TYR A 306 -23.86 -25.39 6.34
C TYR A 306 -22.34 -25.57 6.26
N VAL A 307 -21.91 -26.82 6.19
CA VAL A 307 -20.51 -27.20 6.10
C VAL A 307 -20.00 -27.01 4.67
N LEU A 308 -18.93 -26.27 4.54
CA LEU A 308 -18.22 -26.03 3.29
C LEU A 308 -16.93 -26.85 3.29
N PRO A 309 -16.70 -27.71 2.30
CA PRO A 309 -15.42 -28.42 2.14
C PRO A 309 -14.33 -27.49 1.63
N LYS A 310 -13.08 -27.93 1.69
CA LYS A 310 -11.94 -27.31 1.01
C LYS A 310 -12.23 -27.13 -0.48
N GLY A 311 -11.85 -25.98 -1.05
CA GLY A 311 -12.05 -25.66 -2.47
C GLY A 311 -13.42 -25.03 -2.76
N SER A 312 -14.25 -24.74 -1.74
CA SER A 312 -15.48 -23.98 -1.96
C SER A 312 -15.16 -22.51 -2.25
N VAL A 313 -15.85 -21.94 -3.24
CA VAL A 313 -15.75 -20.50 -3.58
C VAL A 313 -16.82 -19.74 -2.82
N CYS A 314 -16.41 -18.83 -1.94
CA CYS A 314 -17.25 -18.03 -1.06
C CYS A 314 -17.32 -16.59 -1.54
N GLU A 315 -18.53 -16.01 -1.66
CA GLU A 315 -18.71 -14.62 -2.10
C GLU A 315 -19.72 -13.89 -1.22
N VAL A 316 -19.41 -12.63 -0.86
CA VAL A 316 -20.36 -11.78 -0.12
C VAL A 316 -21.48 -11.37 -1.04
N CYS A 317 -22.72 -11.70 -0.63
CA CYS A 317 -23.94 -11.41 -1.38
C CYS A 317 -24.82 -10.35 -0.72
N ILE A 318 -24.52 -9.90 0.51
CA ILE A 318 -25.34 -8.93 1.26
C ILE A 318 -24.44 -7.88 1.92
N GLY A 319 -24.82 -6.61 1.77
CA GLY A 319 -24.22 -5.47 2.46
C GLY A 319 -23.19 -4.70 1.65
N SER A 320 -22.56 -3.70 2.26
CA SER A 320 -21.61 -2.77 1.60
C SER A 320 -20.36 -3.44 1.03
N THR A 321 -20.05 -4.66 1.49
CA THR A 321 -18.87 -5.43 1.06
C THR A 321 -19.19 -6.49 0.00
N ILE A 322 -20.37 -6.40 -0.64
CA ILE A 322 -20.82 -7.33 -1.69
C ILE A 322 -19.77 -7.49 -2.79
N GLY A 323 -19.59 -8.73 -3.27
CA GLY A 323 -18.61 -9.10 -4.29
C GLY A 323 -17.21 -9.38 -3.73
N LYS A 324 -16.96 -9.31 -2.39
CA LYS A 324 -15.73 -9.88 -1.82
C LYS A 324 -15.79 -11.40 -1.97
N ILE A 325 -14.64 -12.01 -2.31
CA ILE A 325 -14.59 -13.43 -2.70
C ILE A 325 -13.33 -14.11 -2.16
N GLY A 326 -13.42 -15.41 -1.91
CA GLY A 326 -12.30 -16.25 -1.45
C GLY A 326 -12.54 -17.73 -1.66
N ILE A 327 -11.50 -18.54 -1.53
CA ILE A 327 -11.54 -20.02 -1.66
C ILE A 327 -11.18 -20.64 -0.32
N THR A 328 -11.97 -21.59 0.16
CA THR A 328 -11.72 -22.29 1.43
C THR A 328 -10.52 -23.24 1.33
N THR A 329 -9.69 -23.29 2.35
CA THR A 329 -8.52 -24.19 2.44
C THR A 329 -8.76 -25.43 3.29
N ALA A 330 -9.82 -25.41 4.11
CA ALA A 330 -10.21 -26.50 4.99
C ALA A 330 -11.72 -26.55 5.15
N LYS A 331 -12.22 -27.55 5.86
CA LYS A 331 -13.61 -27.65 6.30
C LYS A 331 -13.96 -26.42 7.16
N CYS A 332 -15.04 -25.73 6.83
CA CYS A 332 -15.45 -24.48 7.48
C CYS A 332 -16.94 -24.23 7.33
N CYS A 333 -17.43 -23.10 7.81
CA CYS A 333 -18.76 -22.59 7.54
C CYS A 333 -18.72 -21.05 7.42
N SER A 334 -19.84 -20.43 7.07
CA SER A 334 -19.92 -18.98 6.89
C SER A 334 -21.22 -18.38 7.47
N ASN A 335 -21.23 -17.05 7.62
CA ASN A 335 -22.43 -16.34 8.00
C ASN A 335 -23.40 -16.18 6.82
N GLN A 336 -24.62 -15.72 7.09
CA GLN A 336 -25.70 -15.56 6.11
C GLN A 336 -25.43 -14.49 5.02
N GLN A 337 -24.42 -13.63 5.17
CA GLN A 337 -24.06 -12.64 4.16
C GLN A 337 -23.29 -13.27 2.99
N ILE A 338 -22.79 -14.49 3.18
CA ILE A 338 -21.96 -15.20 2.22
C ILE A 338 -22.77 -16.32 1.58
N THR A 339 -22.72 -16.39 0.25
CA THR A 339 -23.18 -17.53 -0.54
C THR A 339 -21.96 -18.19 -1.20
N SER A 340 -21.90 -19.50 -1.10
CA SER A 340 -20.76 -20.30 -1.51
C SER A 340 -21.15 -21.33 -2.58
N VAL A 341 -20.19 -21.66 -3.45
CA VAL A 341 -20.30 -22.76 -4.40
C VAL A 341 -19.36 -23.88 -3.97
N ILE A 342 -19.91 -25.05 -3.67
CA ILE A 342 -19.15 -26.29 -3.53
C ILE A 342 -18.93 -26.80 -4.94
N VAL A 343 -17.75 -26.51 -5.50
CA VAL A 343 -17.45 -26.74 -6.92
C VAL A 343 -17.39 -28.23 -7.20
N ASN A 344 -18.09 -28.67 -8.24
CA ASN A 344 -18.13 -30.07 -8.67
C ASN A 344 -16.84 -30.49 -9.41
N ASN A 345 -16.70 -31.78 -9.70
CA ASN A 345 -15.50 -32.35 -10.33
C ASN A 345 -15.31 -31.97 -11.81
N GLU A 346 -16.32 -31.38 -12.45
CA GLU A 346 -16.24 -30.96 -13.87
C GLU A 346 -15.60 -29.57 -14.02
N HIS A 347 -15.46 -28.83 -12.92
CA HIS A 347 -14.99 -27.46 -12.93
C HIS A 347 -13.81 -27.24 -12.01
N ASP A 348 -13.10 -26.14 -12.26
CA ASP A 348 -11.98 -25.67 -11.45
C ASP A 348 -12.40 -24.51 -10.53
N ALA A 349 -12.12 -24.63 -9.23
CA ALA A 349 -12.52 -23.64 -8.24
C ALA A 349 -11.74 -22.31 -8.38
N GLU A 350 -10.46 -22.37 -8.78
CA GLU A 350 -9.69 -21.14 -9.03
C GLU A 350 -10.16 -20.42 -10.29
N TYR A 351 -10.54 -21.17 -11.33
CA TYR A 351 -11.17 -20.59 -12.51
C TYR A 351 -12.45 -19.85 -12.14
N LEU A 352 -13.36 -20.50 -11.40
CA LEU A 352 -14.60 -19.86 -10.95
C LEU A 352 -14.30 -18.60 -10.11
N TYR A 353 -13.35 -18.66 -9.19
CA TYR A 353 -12.91 -17.52 -8.41
C TYR A 353 -12.50 -16.34 -9.31
N TYR A 354 -11.63 -16.57 -10.31
CA TYR A 354 -11.19 -15.49 -11.20
C TYR A 354 -12.30 -15.01 -12.13
N ALA A 355 -13.14 -15.89 -12.62
CA ALA A 355 -14.29 -15.54 -13.46
C ALA A 355 -15.27 -14.63 -12.69
N MET A 356 -15.58 -14.95 -11.43
CA MET A 356 -16.42 -14.11 -10.56
C MET A 356 -15.72 -12.79 -10.22
N LEU A 357 -14.44 -12.84 -9.82
CA LEU A 357 -13.63 -11.67 -9.52
C LEU A 357 -13.57 -10.67 -10.68
N SER A 358 -13.43 -11.16 -11.93
CA SER A 358 -13.39 -10.32 -13.13
C SER A 358 -14.70 -9.58 -13.40
N ARG A 359 -15.81 -10.09 -12.88
CA ARG A 359 -17.16 -9.53 -13.05
C ARG A 359 -17.69 -8.84 -11.78
N ARG A 360 -16.86 -8.60 -10.81
CA ARG A 360 -17.24 -8.00 -9.50
C ARG A 360 -18.08 -6.73 -9.65
N GLU A 361 -17.66 -5.79 -10.49
CA GLU A 361 -18.41 -4.53 -10.64
C GLU A 361 -19.79 -4.75 -11.26
N HIS A 362 -19.90 -5.65 -12.24
CA HIS A 362 -21.20 -6.06 -12.76
C HIS A 362 -22.04 -6.80 -11.69
N PHE A 363 -21.41 -7.66 -10.88
CA PHE A 363 -22.10 -8.33 -9.77
C PHE A 363 -22.67 -7.32 -8.77
N LYS A 364 -21.90 -6.30 -8.39
CA LYS A 364 -22.36 -5.19 -7.55
C LYS A 364 -23.53 -4.44 -8.19
N SER A 365 -23.46 -4.16 -9.50
CA SER A 365 -24.55 -3.45 -10.20
C SER A 365 -25.88 -4.22 -10.20
N VAL A 366 -25.81 -5.56 -10.25
CA VAL A 366 -27.00 -6.43 -10.17
C VAL A 366 -27.64 -6.40 -8.79
N ALA A 367 -26.88 -6.17 -7.72
CA ALA A 367 -27.37 -6.08 -6.36
C ALA A 367 -28.27 -4.85 -6.09
N GLY A 368 -28.20 -3.85 -6.96
CA GLY A 368 -28.98 -2.60 -6.86
C GLY A 368 -28.34 -1.55 -5.96
N ILE A 369 -28.87 -0.31 -6.05
CA ILE A 369 -28.39 0.88 -5.32
C ILE A 369 -29.23 1.10 -4.04
N ASN A 370 -29.52 0.06 -3.31
CA ASN A 370 -30.27 0.17 -2.05
C ASN A 370 -29.33 0.45 -0.87
N ALA A 371 -29.85 0.91 0.26
CA ALA A 371 -29.09 1.12 1.49
C ALA A 371 -28.35 -0.16 1.95
N THR A 372 -28.94 -1.33 1.68
CA THR A 372 -28.29 -2.64 1.86
C THR A 372 -28.39 -3.43 0.56
N PRO A 373 -27.38 -3.32 -0.33
CA PRO A 373 -27.34 -4.11 -1.56
C PRO A 373 -27.39 -5.61 -1.26
N GLN A 374 -28.20 -6.37 -2.04
CA GLN A 374 -28.22 -7.81 -1.83
C GLN A 374 -28.54 -8.59 -3.10
N ILE A 375 -27.92 -9.76 -3.23
CA ILE A 375 -28.26 -10.79 -4.20
C ILE A 375 -28.68 -12.03 -3.41
N ASN A 376 -29.94 -12.43 -3.52
CA ASN A 376 -30.43 -13.64 -2.87
C ASN A 376 -29.91 -14.92 -3.57
N LYS A 377 -30.05 -16.07 -2.90
CA LYS A 377 -29.57 -17.37 -3.41
C LYS A 377 -30.06 -17.67 -4.83
N SER A 378 -31.32 -17.33 -5.18
CA SER A 378 -31.87 -17.54 -6.52
C SER A 378 -31.21 -16.64 -7.55
N GLY A 379 -30.98 -15.36 -7.25
CA GLY A 379 -30.25 -14.42 -8.12
C GLY A 379 -28.80 -14.86 -8.33
N TYR A 380 -28.13 -15.24 -7.24
CA TYR A 380 -26.75 -15.78 -7.28
C TYR A 380 -26.68 -17.04 -8.16
N SER A 381 -27.60 -17.98 -7.97
CA SER A 381 -27.67 -19.21 -8.76
C SER A 381 -27.82 -18.99 -10.28
N LYS A 382 -28.52 -17.93 -10.67
CA LYS A 382 -28.79 -17.55 -12.07
C LYS A 382 -27.71 -16.62 -12.65
N TYR A 383 -26.81 -16.08 -11.83
CA TYR A 383 -25.71 -15.24 -12.30
C TYR A 383 -24.85 -16.04 -13.27
N ARG A 384 -24.31 -15.38 -14.29
CA ARG A 384 -23.63 -16.05 -15.41
C ARG A 384 -22.22 -15.56 -15.59
N VAL A 385 -21.34 -16.50 -15.96
CA VAL A 385 -19.95 -16.25 -16.35
C VAL A 385 -19.63 -17.01 -17.63
N LEU A 386 -18.61 -16.57 -18.36
CA LEU A 386 -18.04 -17.35 -19.45
C LEU A 386 -17.26 -18.53 -18.85
N CYS A 387 -17.29 -19.69 -19.51
CA CYS A 387 -16.61 -20.89 -19.05
C CYS A 387 -16.13 -21.76 -20.22
N PRO A 388 -14.84 -22.14 -20.28
CA PRO A 388 -14.39 -23.23 -21.16
C PRO A 388 -15.14 -24.53 -20.82
N LYS A 389 -15.58 -25.26 -21.81
CA LYS A 389 -16.16 -26.63 -21.64
C LYS A 389 -15.07 -27.60 -21.15
N ASP A 390 -13.83 -27.42 -21.64
CA ASP A 390 -12.71 -28.23 -21.22
C ASP A 390 -12.16 -27.75 -19.86
N LYS A 391 -12.19 -28.62 -18.85
CA LYS A 391 -11.62 -28.35 -17.52
C LYS A 391 -10.12 -28.10 -17.56
N LEU A 392 -9.37 -28.72 -18.47
CA LEU A 392 -7.91 -28.48 -18.58
C LEU A 392 -7.63 -27.03 -19.01
N GLU A 393 -8.48 -26.46 -19.88
CA GLU A 393 -8.37 -25.05 -20.22
C GLU A 393 -8.70 -24.16 -19.01
N GLN A 394 -9.73 -24.48 -18.22
CA GLN A 394 -10.05 -23.76 -16.98
C GLN A 394 -8.83 -23.74 -16.02
N VAL A 395 -8.25 -24.91 -15.75
CA VAL A 395 -7.06 -25.05 -14.89
C VAL A 395 -5.87 -24.26 -15.44
N SER A 396 -5.64 -24.30 -16.75
CA SER A 396 -4.51 -23.61 -17.39
C SER A 396 -4.65 -22.08 -17.27
N ILE A 397 -5.86 -21.55 -17.50
CA ILE A 397 -6.19 -20.12 -17.31
C ILE A 397 -5.97 -19.72 -15.85
N ALA A 398 -6.54 -20.46 -14.91
CA ALA A 398 -6.44 -20.18 -13.48
C ALA A 398 -4.98 -20.20 -13.02
N LYS A 399 -4.19 -21.19 -13.44
CA LYS A 399 -2.76 -21.32 -13.13
C LYS A 399 -1.95 -20.15 -13.66
N GLY A 400 -2.22 -19.68 -14.89
CA GLY A 400 -1.54 -18.52 -15.46
C GLY A 400 -1.75 -17.26 -14.62
N ILE A 401 -3.00 -16.95 -14.26
CA ILE A 401 -3.32 -15.77 -13.41
C ILE A 401 -2.77 -15.96 -11.99
N SER A 402 -2.92 -17.15 -11.42
CA SER A 402 -2.47 -17.50 -10.06
C SER A 402 -0.96 -17.36 -9.88
N SER A 403 -0.17 -17.68 -10.92
CA SER A 403 1.28 -17.53 -10.88
C SER A 403 1.71 -16.05 -10.69
N VAL A 404 0.99 -15.13 -11.33
CA VAL A 404 1.23 -13.69 -11.18
C VAL A 404 0.78 -13.21 -9.80
N ASP A 405 -0.35 -13.69 -9.27
CA ASP A 405 -0.79 -13.40 -7.90
C ASP A 405 0.23 -13.82 -6.86
N LYS A 406 0.79 -15.03 -7.01
CA LYS A 406 1.84 -15.54 -6.13
C LYS A 406 3.06 -14.63 -6.16
N SER A 407 3.52 -14.24 -7.37
CA SER A 407 4.66 -13.33 -7.51
C SER A 407 4.40 -11.97 -6.85
N ILE A 408 3.20 -11.38 -7.03
CA ILE A 408 2.81 -10.12 -6.36
C ILE A 408 2.89 -10.27 -4.84
N ASN A 409 2.37 -11.36 -4.28
CA ASN A 409 2.38 -11.59 -2.84
C ASN A 409 3.80 -11.77 -2.29
N GLU A 410 4.65 -12.54 -2.96
CA GLU A 410 6.07 -12.71 -2.59
C GLU A 410 6.80 -11.37 -2.58
N GLN A 411 6.58 -10.53 -3.60
CA GLN A 411 7.17 -9.20 -3.67
C GLN A 411 6.64 -8.26 -2.57
N LYS A 412 5.36 -8.32 -2.23
CA LYS A 412 4.77 -7.58 -1.10
C LYS A 412 5.41 -7.99 0.24
N GLN A 413 5.70 -9.27 0.45
CA GLN A 413 6.44 -9.74 1.64
C GLN A 413 7.89 -9.24 1.64
N LYS A 414 8.56 -9.23 0.48
CA LYS A 414 9.91 -8.69 0.32
C LYS A 414 9.96 -7.19 0.72
N ILE A 415 8.97 -6.39 0.33
CA ILE A 415 8.87 -4.97 0.77
C ILE A 415 8.76 -4.88 2.29
N LYS A 416 7.91 -5.70 2.93
CA LYS A 416 7.78 -5.70 4.40
C LYS A 416 9.13 -6.00 5.06
N TYR A 417 9.86 -6.99 4.55
CA TYR A 417 11.20 -7.32 5.04
C TYR A 417 12.19 -6.17 4.86
N LEU A 418 12.28 -5.58 3.65
CA LEU A 418 13.20 -4.47 3.37
C LEU A 418 12.89 -3.23 4.22
N LYS A 419 11.62 -2.90 4.45
CA LYS A 419 11.22 -1.79 5.34
C LYS A 419 11.65 -2.04 6.80
N ARG A 420 11.49 -3.27 7.29
CA ARG A 420 11.96 -3.67 8.64
C ARG A 420 13.48 -3.58 8.75
N LEU A 421 14.20 -4.07 7.74
CA LEU A 421 15.66 -3.98 7.65
C LEU A 421 16.11 -2.53 7.63
N LYS A 422 15.50 -1.67 6.80
CA LYS A 422 15.79 -0.23 6.77
C LYS A 422 15.62 0.41 8.15
N LYS A 423 14.47 0.15 8.81
CA LYS A 423 14.21 0.69 10.15
C LYS A 423 15.29 0.26 11.14
N SER A 424 15.66 -1.02 11.17
CA SER A 424 16.71 -1.55 12.05
C SER A 424 18.08 -0.91 11.77
N LEU A 425 18.45 -0.78 10.50
CA LEU A 425 19.73 -0.16 10.11
C LEU A 425 19.74 1.34 10.46
N MET A 426 18.67 2.08 10.22
CA MET A 426 18.57 3.47 10.64
C MET A 426 18.74 3.61 12.15
N GLN A 427 18.09 2.77 12.95
CA GLN A 427 18.21 2.78 14.41
C GLN A 427 19.64 2.51 14.90
N ASN A 428 20.38 1.66 14.22
CA ASN A 428 21.72 1.26 14.63
C ASN A 428 22.80 2.21 14.09
N LEU A 429 22.72 2.56 12.81
CA LEU A 429 23.74 3.40 12.15
C LEU A 429 23.64 4.87 12.55
N LEU A 430 22.43 5.44 12.64
CA LEU A 430 22.23 6.86 13.00
C LEU A 430 22.33 7.14 14.50
N THR A 431 22.55 6.12 15.32
CA THR A 431 22.80 6.23 16.76
C THR A 431 24.20 5.76 17.13
N GLY A 432 24.99 5.28 16.16
CA GLY A 432 26.34 4.77 16.39
C GLY A 432 26.40 3.46 17.17
N LYS A 433 25.30 2.71 17.28
CA LYS A 433 25.29 1.38 17.92
C LYS A 433 26.04 0.33 17.12
N ILE A 434 26.13 0.50 15.82
CA ILE A 434 26.93 -0.31 14.91
C ILE A 434 27.94 0.61 14.22
N PHE A 435 29.20 0.27 14.37
CA PHE A 435 30.30 0.94 13.69
C PHE A 435 30.49 0.34 12.29
N ILE A 436 30.74 1.22 11.32
CA ILE A 436 31.16 0.81 10.00
C ILE A 436 32.68 0.82 10.01
N HIS A 437 33.32 -0.35 9.92
CA HIS A 437 34.77 -0.44 9.71
C HIS A 437 35.04 -0.19 8.22
N TYR A 438 35.92 0.78 7.93
CA TYR A 438 36.38 1.10 6.57
C TYR A 438 37.75 0.50 6.29
#